data_0bad92419250421128d3c6c568d0964c
#
_entry.id   0bad92419250421128d3c6c568d0964c
#
_cell.length_a   1.000
_cell.length_b   1.000
_cell.length_c   1.000
_cell.angle_alpha   90.00
_cell.angle_beta   90.00
_cell.angle_gamma   90.00
#
_symmetry.space_group_name_H-M   'P 1'
#
loop_
_entity.id
_entity.type
_entity.pdbx_description
1 polymer ?
#
loop_
_entity_poly.entity_id
_entity_poly.type
_entity_poly.pdbx_seq_one_letter_code
_entity_poly.pdbx_strand_id
1 'polypeptide(L)'
;MSDLVICKTSTLQENEIVNDNNGQYKVFGASGIIASIDNYQFDKDAILVLKDGSKAGKIQYASGKFSVVGTSVILIPQNEFDAKYLYFAMLAIDFCQYKVGSGIPHIYFKDYSSEKIYYPNETQRNRIEKVLTTYETKLAVEKRMLSALQKQKAFLLQSMFI
;
A
#
# COMPACT_ATOMS: atom_id res chain seq x y z
N MET A 1 10.41 11.77 -9.87
CA MET A 1 9.41 11.43 -8.84
C MET A 1 9.33 12.48 -7.74
N SER A 2 10.45 12.98 -7.21
CA SER A 2 10.49 14.00 -6.15
C SER A 2 9.57 15.22 -6.40
N ASP A 3 9.42 15.62 -7.64
CA ASP A 3 8.61 16.80 -8.02
C ASP A 3 7.09 16.51 -8.05
N LEU A 4 6.69 15.26 -7.86
CA LEU A 4 5.29 14.83 -7.92
C LEU A 4 4.71 14.50 -6.54
N VAL A 5 5.56 14.30 -5.53
CA VAL A 5 5.12 13.84 -4.21
C VAL A 5 5.82 14.58 -3.07
N ILE A 6 5.13 14.70 -1.95
CA ILE A 6 5.67 15.15 -0.67
C ILE A 6 5.95 13.92 0.17
N CYS A 7 7.20 13.72 0.57
CA CYS A 7 7.61 12.60 1.40
C CYS A 7 7.40 12.93 2.89
N LYS A 8 6.69 12.07 3.60
CA LYS A 8 6.48 12.13 5.05
C LYS A 8 6.80 10.80 5.71
N THR A 9 7.02 10.85 7.02
CA THR A 9 7.22 9.66 7.87
C THR A 9 6.28 9.72 9.06
N SER A 10 5.99 8.56 9.64
CA SER A 10 5.26 8.44 10.90
C SER A 10 6.21 7.96 12.00
N THR A 11 5.93 8.37 13.23
CA THR A 11 6.60 7.90 14.44
C THR A 11 5.79 6.86 15.21
N LEU A 12 4.55 6.57 14.77
CA LEU A 12 3.67 5.58 15.40
C LEU A 12 4.32 4.21 15.39
N GLN A 13 4.40 3.58 16.54
CA GLN A 13 4.92 2.22 16.69
C GLN A 13 3.77 1.21 16.79
N GLU A 14 4.01 -0.01 16.31
CA GLU A 14 2.98 -1.05 16.29
C GLU A 14 2.55 -1.47 17.72
N ASN A 15 3.47 -1.40 18.68
CA ASN A 15 3.18 -1.68 20.10
C ASN A 15 2.36 -0.58 20.83
N GLU A 16 2.27 0.62 20.24
CA GLU A 16 1.43 1.71 20.76
C GLU A 16 -0.04 1.57 20.31
N ILE A 17 -0.29 0.67 19.35
CA ILE A 17 -1.62 0.43 18.84
C ILE A 17 -2.31 -0.55 19.79
N VAL A 18 -3.23 -0.03 20.61
CA VAL A 18 -4.15 -0.88 21.36
C VAL A 18 -4.95 -1.68 20.35
N ASN A 19 -4.95 -3.02 20.47
CA ASN A 19 -5.65 -3.93 19.56
C ASN A 19 -7.19 -3.80 19.69
N ASP A 20 -7.69 -2.59 19.67
CA ASP A 20 -9.10 -2.29 19.58
C ASP A 20 -9.46 -2.13 18.10
N ASN A 21 -9.84 -3.25 17.46
CA ASN A 21 -10.26 -3.28 16.06
C ASN A 21 -11.63 -2.59 15.82
N ASN A 22 -12.12 -1.82 16.78
CA ASN A 22 -13.42 -1.17 16.74
C ASN A 22 -13.35 0.30 16.26
N GLY A 23 -12.15 0.84 16.06
CA GLY A 23 -11.96 2.23 15.61
C GLY A 23 -12.38 2.44 14.14
N GLN A 24 -12.64 3.70 13.80
CA GLN A 24 -13.14 4.10 12.48
C GLN A 24 -12.03 4.17 11.41
N TYR A 25 -10.77 4.46 11.81
CA TYR A 25 -9.70 4.77 10.87
C TYR A 25 -8.67 3.66 10.82
N LYS A 26 -8.31 3.24 9.59
CA LYS A 26 -7.38 2.15 9.33
C LYS A 26 -5.95 2.54 9.70
N VAL A 27 -5.23 1.59 10.30
CA VAL A 27 -3.78 1.70 10.53
C VAL A 27 -3.05 0.77 9.58
N PHE A 28 -2.13 1.31 8.81
CA PHE A 28 -1.32 0.55 7.87
C PHE A 28 0.02 0.16 8.48
N GLY A 29 0.38 -1.11 8.33
CA GLY A 29 1.67 -1.66 8.68
C GLY A 29 2.29 -2.45 7.53
N ALA A 30 3.31 -3.25 7.82
CA ALA A 30 4.05 -4.04 6.82
C ALA A 30 3.18 -5.06 6.07
N SER A 31 2.17 -5.60 6.71
CA SER A 31 1.29 -6.63 6.13
C SER A 31 0.08 -6.07 5.37
N GLY A 32 -0.19 -4.78 5.51
CA GLY A 32 -1.40 -4.10 5.06
C GLY A 32 -2.08 -3.40 6.23
N ILE A 33 -3.41 -3.44 6.29
CA ILE A 33 -4.16 -2.92 7.43
C ILE A 33 -3.96 -3.88 8.61
N ILE A 34 -3.47 -3.34 9.73
CA ILE A 34 -3.14 -4.10 10.94
C ILE A 34 -4.10 -3.81 12.10
N ALA A 35 -4.77 -2.66 12.08
CA ALA A 35 -5.72 -2.26 13.11
C ALA A 35 -6.70 -1.21 12.59
N SER A 36 -7.69 -0.86 13.42
CA SER A 36 -8.54 0.32 13.24
C SER A 36 -8.62 1.08 14.57
N ILE A 37 -8.41 2.40 14.54
CA ILE A 37 -8.37 3.28 15.72
C ILE A 37 -9.28 4.50 15.52
N ASP A 38 -9.60 5.23 16.59
CA ASP A 38 -10.49 6.39 16.54
C ASP A 38 -9.81 7.70 16.11
N ASN A 39 -8.50 7.70 16.01
CA ASN A 39 -7.70 8.84 15.57
C ASN A 39 -7.02 8.56 14.24
N TYR A 40 -6.70 9.60 13.49
CA TYR A 40 -5.96 9.49 12.24
C TYR A 40 -4.79 10.48 12.19
N GLN A 41 -3.73 10.11 11.47
CA GLN A 41 -2.56 10.96 11.24
C GLN A 41 -2.64 11.72 9.92
N PHE A 42 -3.30 11.15 8.92
CA PHE A 42 -3.39 11.68 7.56
C PHE A 42 -4.83 11.70 7.10
N ASP A 43 -5.20 12.74 6.33
CA ASP A 43 -6.53 12.94 5.74
C ASP A 43 -6.36 13.30 4.26
N LYS A 44 -5.65 12.45 3.52
CA LYS A 44 -5.41 12.56 2.07
C LYS A 44 -5.05 11.21 1.52
N ASP A 45 -5.33 11.02 0.24
CA ASP A 45 -4.84 9.84 -0.47
C ASP A 45 -3.32 9.84 -0.55
N ALA A 46 -2.70 8.68 -0.29
CA ALA A 46 -1.25 8.55 -0.25
C ALA A 46 -0.76 7.18 -0.73
N ILE A 47 0.49 7.15 -1.16
CA ILE A 47 1.22 5.94 -1.50
C ILE A 47 2.17 5.62 -0.34
N LEU A 48 2.04 4.43 0.21
CA LEU A 48 2.88 3.95 1.30
C LEU A 48 3.94 3.03 0.72
N VAL A 49 5.21 3.34 0.99
CA VAL A 49 6.34 2.51 0.57
C VAL A 49 7.01 1.96 1.81
N LEU A 50 7.00 0.64 1.95
CA LEU A 50 7.63 -0.03 3.08
C LEU A 50 9.14 0.19 3.01
N LYS A 51 9.70 0.83 4.03
CA LYS A 51 11.13 1.17 4.05
C LYS A 51 11.99 0.12 4.75
N ASP A 52 11.40 -0.69 5.66
CA ASP A 52 12.15 -1.57 6.56
C ASP A 52 11.65 -3.02 6.47
N GLY A 53 12.58 -3.98 6.65
CA GLY A 53 12.31 -5.40 6.77
C GLY A 53 12.30 -6.17 5.44
N SER A 54 11.97 -7.46 5.49
CA SER A 54 11.99 -8.37 4.33
C SER A 54 11.11 -7.91 3.17
N LYS A 55 10.05 -7.16 3.47
CA LYS A 55 9.11 -6.62 2.49
C LYS A 55 9.44 -5.17 2.08
N ALA A 56 10.64 -4.65 2.40
CA ALA A 56 11.05 -3.31 1.96
C ALA A 56 10.85 -3.15 0.45
N GLY A 57 10.31 -2.00 0.03
CA GLY A 57 9.90 -1.74 -1.36
C GLY A 57 8.47 -2.16 -1.70
N LYS A 58 7.74 -2.84 -0.80
CA LYS A 58 6.32 -3.10 -1.03
C LYS A 58 5.54 -1.79 -1.00
N ILE A 59 4.65 -1.63 -1.98
CA ILE A 59 3.79 -0.44 -2.12
C ILE A 59 2.38 -0.78 -1.67
N GLN A 60 1.75 0.18 -0.99
CA GLN A 60 0.34 0.13 -0.60
C GLN A 60 -0.32 1.47 -0.93
N TYR A 61 -1.62 1.45 -1.17
CA TYR A 61 -2.43 2.65 -1.37
C TYR A 61 -3.31 2.86 -0.13
N ALA A 62 -3.28 4.07 0.40
CA ALA A 62 -4.15 4.50 1.48
C ALA A 62 -5.01 5.67 1.01
N SER A 63 -6.31 5.65 1.32
CA SER A 63 -7.25 6.70 0.92
C SER A 63 -7.99 7.28 2.11
N GLY A 64 -8.26 8.58 2.05
CA GLY A 64 -9.00 9.33 3.05
C GLY A 64 -8.25 9.44 4.39
N LYS A 65 -8.94 9.11 5.49
CA LYS A 65 -8.39 9.20 6.86
C LYS A 65 -7.74 7.89 7.29
N PHE A 66 -6.46 7.93 7.64
CA PHE A 66 -5.70 6.75 8.05
C PHE A 66 -4.50 7.11 8.94
N SER A 67 -3.92 6.08 9.54
CA SER A 67 -2.64 6.13 10.24
C SER A 67 -1.66 5.10 9.67
N VAL A 68 -0.37 5.31 9.88
CA VAL A 68 0.70 4.44 9.36
C VAL A 68 1.75 4.24 10.44
N VAL A 69 2.17 3.00 10.66
CA VAL A 69 3.32 2.74 11.53
C VAL A 69 4.64 3.15 10.87
N GLY A 70 5.63 3.48 11.69
CA GLY A 70 6.90 4.08 11.27
C GLY A 70 7.76 3.26 10.31
N THR A 71 7.34 2.04 9.95
CA THR A 71 8.04 1.16 8.99
C THR A 71 7.83 1.56 7.53
N SER A 72 6.96 2.55 7.25
CA SER A 72 6.68 3.02 5.90
C SER A 72 7.00 4.50 5.72
N VAL A 73 7.36 4.86 4.50
CA VAL A 73 7.37 6.23 3.99
C VAL A 73 6.00 6.53 3.39
N ILE A 74 5.49 7.72 3.63
CA ILE A 74 4.21 8.21 3.13
C ILE A 74 4.48 9.23 2.03
N LEU A 75 4.10 8.91 0.80
CA LEU A 75 4.21 9.78 -0.36
C LEU A 75 2.85 10.37 -0.68
N ILE A 76 2.69 11.65 -0.38
CA ILE A 76 1.48 12.40 -0.64
C ILE A 76 1.67 13.12 -1.99
N PRO A 77 0.84 12.85 -3.01
CA PRO A 77 0.91 13.55 -4.27
C PRO A 77 0.72 15.06 -4.11
N GLN A 78 1.46 15.86 -4.86
CA GLN A 78 1.27 17.32 -4.88
C GLN A 78 -0.09 17.68 -5.48
N ASN A 79 -0.52 16.96 -6.53
CA ASN A 79 -1.88 16.99 -7.03
C ASN A 79 -2.63 15.78 -6.48
N GLU A 80 -3.59 16.01 -5.61
CA GLU A 80 -4.35 14.95 -4.91
C GLU A 80 -5.12 14.03 -5.87
N PHE A 81 -5.52 14.51 -7.05
CA PHE A 81 -6.22 13.71 -8.06
C PHE A 81 -5.31 12.66 -8.73
N ASP A 82 -4.00 12.76 -8.58
CA ASP A 82 -3.05 11.84 -9.20
C ASP A 82 -2.63 10.68 -8.28
N ALA A 83 -3.14 10.60 -7.07
CA ALA A 83 -2.68 9.63 -6.07
C ALA A 83 -2.77 8.18 -6.57
N LYS A 84 -3.90 7.82 -7.16
CA LYS A 84 -4.12 6.46 -7.66
C LYS A 84 -3.31 6.16 -8.92
N TYR A 85 -3.18 7.16 -9.81
CA TYR A 85 -2.31 7.04 -10.98
C TYR A 85 -0.85 6.80 -10.57
N LEU A 86 -0.32 7.63 -9.66
CA LEU A 86 1.06 7.50 -9.18
C LEU A 86 1.30 6.18 -8.45
N TYR A 87 0.31 5.70 -7.68
CA TYR A 87 0.37 4.36 -7.10
C TYR A 87 0.61 3.29 -8.17
N PHE A 88 -0.16 3.29 -9.25
CA PHE A 88 0.02 2.34 -10.34
C PHE A 88 1.37 2.51 -11.07
N ALA A 89 1.77 3.75 -11.32
CA ALA A 89 3.05 4.03 -11.96
C ALA A 89 4.24 3.54 -11.11
N MET A 90 4.15 3.68 -9.79
CA MET A 90 5.17 3.20 -8.87
C MET A 90 5.22 1.68 -8.76
N LEU A 91 4.11 0.95 -9.00
CA LEU A 91 4.13 -0.52 -9.05
C LEU A 91 5.02 -1.08 -10.16
N ALA A 92 5.34 -0.27 -11.19
CA ALA A 92 6.25 -0.66 -12.27
C ALA A 92 7.74 -0.48 -11.90
N ILE A 93 8.05 0.14 -10.75
CA ILE A 93 9.43 0.34 -10.30
C ILE A 93 9.92 -0.91 -9.59
N ASP A 94 11.09 -1.40 -9.96
CA ASP A 94 11.78 -2.44 -9.19
C ASP A 94 12.50 -1.84 -7.98
N PHE A 95 11.84 -1.89 -6.83
CA PHE A 95 12.42 -1.41 -5.57
C PHE A 95 13.51 -2.32 -5.01
N CYS A 96 13.68 -3.53 -5.53
CA CYS A 96 14.69 -4.46 -5.03
C CYS A 96 16.10 -3.91 -5.23
N GLN A 97 16.34 -3.14 -6.29
CA GLN A 97 17.63 -2.52 -6.61
C GLN A 97 18.08 -1.46 -5.58
N TYR A 98 17.14 -0.93 -4.77
CA TYR A 98 17.42 0.10 -3.75
C TYR A 98 17.59 -0.47 -2.35
N LYS A 99 17.47 -1.81 -2.19
CA LYS A 99 17.63 -2.45 -0.89
C LYS A 99 19.08 -2.43 -0.44
N VAL A 100 19.31 -1.93 0.77
CA VAL A 100 20.61 -1.95 1.45
C VAL A 100 20.49 -2.70 2.77
N GLY A 101 21.61 -3.30 3.22
CA GLY A 101 21.67 -4.08 4.45
C GLY A 101 21.50 -5.59 4.21
N SER A 102 22.40 -6.39 4.84
CA SER A 102 22.43 -7.86 4.70
C SER A 102 21.50 -8.59 5.67
N GLY A 103 21.20 -8.01 6.83
CA GLY A 103 20.31 -8.61 7.82
C GLY A 103 18.88 -8.15 7.70
N ILE A 104 18.64 -6.88 7.97
CA ILE A 104 17.33 -6.25 7.81
C ILE A 104 17.43 -5.30 6.62
N PRO A 105 16.81 -5.61 5.46
CA PRO A 105 16.83 -4.72 4.31
C PRO A 105 16.15 -3.39 4.60
N HIS A 106 16.74 -2.29 4.09
CA HIS A 106 16.19 -0.95 4.15
C HIS A 106 16.18 -0.32 2.77
N ILE A 107 15.22 0.58 2.50
CA ILE A 107 15.24 1.47 1.35
C ILE A 107 15.01 2.91 1.81
N TYR A 108 15.66 3.86 1.17
CA TYR A 108 15.52 5.27 1.49
C TYR A 108 14.91 6.03 0.32
N PHE A 109 13.99 6.95 0.63
CA PHE A 109 13.34 7.78 -0.40
C PHE A 109 14.34 8.49 -1.32
N LYS A 110 15.44 8.99 -0.76
CA LYS A 110 16.50 9.66 -1.52
C LYS A 110 17.06 8.81 -2.67
N ASP A 111 17.11 7.48 -2.50
CA ASP A 111 17.75 6.58 -3.47
C ASP A 111 16.85 6.32 -4.69
N TYR A 112 15.53 6.34 -4.52
CA TYR A 112 14.57 6.15 -5.61
C TYR A 112 13.80 7.43 -5.99
N SER A 113 14.03 8.56 -5.32
CA SER A 113 13.34 9.82 -5.57
C SER A 113 13.61 10.40 -6.97
N SER A 114 14.77 10.04 -7.56
CA SER A 114 15.17 10.42 -8.93
C SER A 114 14.56 9.57 -10.04
N GLU A 115 13.83 8.49 -9.69
CA GLU A 115 13.18 7.64 -10.69
C GLU A 115 12.23 8.42 -11.59
N LYS A 116 12.31 8.13 -12.89
CA LYS A 116 11.46 8.75 -13.90
C LYS A 116 10.13 8.02 -13.97
N ILE A 117 9.07 8.71 -13.62
CA ILE A 117 7.70 8.24 -13.80
C ILE A 117 7.16 8.82 -15.10
N TYR A 118 6.57 7.97 -15.95
CA TYR A 118 5.78 8.43 -17.08
C TYR A 118 4.60 9.23 -16.53
N TYR A 119 4.53 10.51 -16.91
CA TYR A 119 3.53 11.44 -16.41
C TYR A 119 2.91 12.22 -17.55
N PRO A 120 1.94 11.62 -18.27
CA PRO A 120 1.28 12.23 -19.41
C PRO A 120 0.26 13.29 -18.98
N ASN A 121 -0.47 13.86 -19.93
CA ASN A 121 -1.56 14.79 -19.63
C ASN A 121 -2.66 14.14 -18.78
N GLU A 122 -3.47 14.95 -18.13
CA GLU A 122 -4.51 14.52 -17.20
C GLU A 122 -5.51 13.52 -17.82
N THR A 123 -5.96 13.79 -19.04
CA THR A 123 -6.90 12.90 -19.74
C THR A 123 -6.34 11.48 -19.89
N GLN A 124 -5.07 11.37 -20.23
CA GLN A 124 -4.40 10.08 -20.36
C GLN A 124 -4.19 9.41 -19.00
N ARG A 125 -3.80 10.18 -17.95
CA ARG A 125 -3.67 9.64 -16.60
C ARG A 125 -4.99 9.06 -16.10
N ASN A 126 -6.09 9.81 -16.23
CA ASN A 126 -7.42 9.36 -15.82
C ASN A 126 -7.88 8.11 -16.58
N ARG A 127 -7.56 8.01 -17.86
CA ARG A 127 -7.87 6.81 -18.65
C ARG A 127 -7.08 5.58 -18.16
N ILE A 128 -5.77 5.75 -17.93
CA ILE A 128 -4.90 4.68 -17.44
C ILE A 128 -5.37 4.23 -16.04
N GLU A 129 -5.62 5.17 -15.15
CA GLU A 129 -6.11 4.88 -13.80
C GLU A 129 -7.42 4.10 -13.82
N LYS A 130 -8.40 4.54 -14.60
CA LYS A 130 -9.70 3.86 -14.72
C LYS A 130 -9.55 2.41 -15.19
N VAL A 131 -8.72 2.18 -16.19
CA VAL A 131 -8.45 0.83 -16.71
C VAL A 131 -7.81 -0.03 -15.63
N LEU A 132 -6.73 0.45 -15.01
CA LEU A 132 -5.99 -0.31 -14.00
C LEU A 132 -6.83 -0.57 -12.73
N THR A 133 -7.61 0.41 -12.29
CA THR A 133 -8.55 0.24 -11.16
C THR A 133 -9.60 -0.82 -11.46
N THR A 134 -10.10 -0.87 -12.69
CA THR A 134 -11.05 -1.92 -13.10
C THR A 134 -10.43 -3.30 -13.01
N TYR A 135 -9.20 -3.47 -13.49
CA TYR A 135 -8.48 -4.75 -13.36
C TYR A 135 -8.13 -5.10 -11.91
N GLU A 136 -7.70 -4.12 -11.11
CA GLU A 136 -7.42 -4.33 -9.67
C GLU A 136 -8.67 -4.83 -8.94
N THR A 137 -9.83 -4.21 -9.21
CA THR A 137 -11.12 -4.61 -8.64
C THR A 137 -11.51 -6.02 -9.06
N LYS A 138 -11.41 -6.34 -10.36
CA LYS A 138 -11.66 -7.68 -10.87
C LYS A 138 -10.76 -8.71 -10.20
N LEU A 139 -9.47 -8.44 -10.13
CA LEU A 139 -8.50 -9.33 -9.49
C LEU A 139 -8.82 -9.56 -8.00
N ALA A 140 -9.29 -8.53 -7.28
CA ALA A 140 -9.71 -8.66 -5.89
C ALA A 140 -10.93 -9.57 -5.73
N VAL A 141 -11.92 -9.47 -6.63
CA VAL A 141 -13.10 -10.34 -6.65
C VAL A 141 -12.71 -11.79 -6.93
N GLU A 142 -11.89 -12.05 -7.95
CA GLU A 142 -11.43 -13.39 -8.31
C GLU A 142 -10.64 -14.06 -7.17
N LYS A 143 -9.77 -13.30 -6.49
CA LYS A 143 -9.03 -13.80 -5.31
C LYS A 143 -9.98 -14.19 -4.16
N ARG A 144 -11.02 -13.39 -3.91
CA ARG A 144 -12.04 -13.73 -2.89
C ARG A 144 -12.79 -15.00 -3.26
N MET A 145 -13.19 -15.14 -4.52
CA MET A 145 -13.87 -16.32 -5.03
C MET A 145 -12.99 -17.57 -4.89
N LEU A 146 -11.72 -17.49 -5.30
CA LEU A 146 -10.77 -18.58 -5.14
C LEU A 146 -10.62 -19.01 -3.67
N SER A 147 -10.48 -18.04 -2.76
CA SER A 147 -10.39 -18.31 -1.31
C SER A 147 -11.66 -19.00 -0.78
N ALA A 148 -12.85 -18.59 -1.23
CA ALA A 148 -14.11 -19.21 -0.84
C ALA A 148 -14.20 -20.66 -1.32
N LEU A 149 -13.83 -20.92 -2.59
CA LEU A 149 -13.80 -22.26 -3.15
C LEU A 149 -12.78 -23.19 -2.44
N GLN A 150 -11.62 -22.65 -2.09
CA GLN A 150 -10.63 -23.41 -1.30
C GLN A 150 -11.17 -23.81 0.07
N LYS A 151 -11.87 -22.89 0.77
CA LYS A 151 -12.52 -23.18 2.06
C LYS A 151 -13.62 -24.23 1.90
N GLN A 152 -14.45 -24.12 0.86
CA GLN A 152 -15.51 -25.10 0.57
C GLN A 152 -14.91 -26.48 0.29
N LYS A 153 -13.83 -26.55 -0.51
CA LYS A 153 -13.12 -27.82 -0.76
C LYS A 153 -12.60 -28.43 0.55
N ALA A 154 -11.96 -27.62 1.41
CA ALA A 154 -11.44 -28.11 2.69
C ALA A 154 -12.57 -28.65 3.59
N PHE A 155 -13.70 -27.96 3.67
CA PHE A 155 -14.87 -28.40 4.42
C PHE A 155 -15.40 -29.74 3.89
N LEU A 156 -15.58 -29.88 2.58
CA LEU A 156 -16.06 -31.13 1.97
C LEU A 156 -15.10 -32.30 2.22
N LEU A 157 -13.79 -32.07 2.11
CA LEU A 157 -12.81 -33.12 2.42
C LEU A 157 -12.92 -33.59 3.88
N GLN A 158 -13.07 -32.65 4.83
CA GLN A 158 -13.26 -33.02 6.24
C GLN A 158 -14.57 -33.77 6.47
N SER A 159 -15.68 -33.36 5.84
CA SER A 159 -16.98 -33.98 6.05
C SER A 159 -17.16 -35.31 5.33
N MET A 160 -16.39 -35.60 4.28
CA MET A 160 -16.51 -36.83 3.51
C MET A 160 -15.54 -37.93 3.94
N PHE A 161 -14.48 -37.61 4.66
CA PHE A 161 -13.44 -38.59 5.05
C PHE A 161 -13.23 -38.70 6.55
N ILE A 162 -14.10 -38.12 7.36
CA ILE A 162 -14.23 -38.33 8.80
C ILE A 162 -15.60 -38.98 9.06
#